data_439456310a801133f130f2efd8dcc3b5
#
_entry.id   439456310a801133f130f2efd8dcc3b5
#
_cell.length_a   1.000
_cell.length_b   1.000
_cell.length_c   1.000
_cell.angle_alpha   90.00
_cell.angle_beta   90.00
_cell.angle_gamma   90.00
#
_symmetry.space_group_name_H-M   'P 1'
#
loop_
_entity.id
_entity.type
_entity.pdbx_description
1 polymer ?
#
loop_
_entity_poly.entity_id
_entity_poly.type
_entity_poly.pdbx_seq_one_letter_code
_entity_poly.pdbx_strand_id
1 'polypeptide(L)'
;MDNQLLVSLTEKYGSPLYVYDSEKISSQYNRITNAFSSVKNLKLNYAVKANSNISILKLFKKLNSGIDTVSVQEVRLALEAGFNPKDIIFTPNGVSLEEIEQAAKLGVQINIDNISILEQFGSLYPTIPVCVRINPHIMAGGNRKISVGHIDSKFGISVHQVPHIKRVVENTGMTINGIHMHTGSDILDIDVFLAATEILFNTATEFKNLDFIDFGSGFKVPYKEDDISTNIEELGEKLTERFNLFCKDYGKELTLMFEPGKFLVSEAGKFLVNVNVVKQTTSTVFASIDSGFNHLVRPMMYDSYHHIQNISSPNGRERYYSVVGYICETDTFGSNRRISEIKEGDVLCFNNAGAYCFSMASNYNSRYRPAEVLLHEGNDYLIRKQETFDDLLKNQVIIDFD
;
A
#
# COMPACT_ATOMS: atom_id res chain seq x y z
N MET A 1 -15.15 -13.44 -6.65
CA MET A 1 -14.44 -14.36 -7.56
C MET A 1 -14.80 -15.78 -7.17
N ASP A 2 -15.34 -16.54 -8.14
CA ASP A 2 -15.73 -17.95 -7.99
C ASP A 2 -14.50 -18.87 -8.11
N ASN A 3 -14.50 -20.00 -7.38
CA ASN A 3 -13.38 -20.96 -7.39
C ASN A 3 -13.14 -21.60 -8.77
N GLN A 4 -14.20 -21.92 -9.50
CA GLN A 4 -14.07 -22.50 -10.85
C GLN A 4 -13.41 -21.53 -11.82
N LEU A 5 -13.79 -20.27 -11.77
CA LEU A 5 -13.13 -19.19 -12.54
C LEU A 5 -11.64 -19.11 -12.18
N LEU A 6 -11.29 -19.09 -10.89
CA LEU A 6 -9.89 -19.00 -10.47
C LEU A 6 -9.04 -20.17 -10.95
N VAL A 7 -9.57 -21.40 -10.90
CA VAL A 7 -8.89 -22.59 -11.45
C VAL A 7 -8.70 -22.45 -12.97
N SER A 8 -9.74 -22.05 -13.71
CA SER A 8 -9.63 -21.85 -15.16
C SER A 8 -8.61 -20.79 -15.56
N LEU A 9 -8.40 -19.76 -14.72
CA LEU A 9 -7.36 -18.74 -14.95
C LEU A 9 -5.95 -19.32 -14.80
N THR A 10 -5.72 -20.26 -13.87
CA THR A 10 -4.41 -20.93 -13.77
C THR A 10 -4.15 -21.84 -14.98
N GLU A 11 -5.17 -22.49 -15.52
CA GLU A 11 -5.05 -23.26 -16.76
C GLU A 11 -4.73 -22.36 -17.97
N LYS A 12 -5.34 -21.17 -18.02
CA LYS A 12 -5.18 -20.22 -19.13
C LYS A 12 -3.86 -19.44 -19.10
N TYR A 13 -3.43 -18.99 -17.92
CA TYR A 13 -2.32 -18.05 -17.75
C TYR A 13 -1.10 -18.64 -17.04
N GLY A 14 -1.20 -19.89 -16.57
CA GLY A 14 -0.16 -20.56 -15.79
C GLY A 14 -0.24 -20.29 -14.30
N SER A 15 0.63 -20.97 -13.55
CA SER A 15 0.82 -20.85 -12.11
C SER A 15 2.33 -20.63 -11.82
N PRO A 16 2.71 -19.88 -10.78
CA PRO A 16 1.86 -19.09 -9.89
C PRO A 16 1.25 -17.86 -10.59
N LEU A 17 0.09 -17.38 -10.09
CA LEU A 17 -0.67 -16.31 -10.73
C LEU A 17 -1.26 -15.33 -9.71
N TYR A 18 -1.13 -14.04 -9.95
CA TYR A 18 -1.89 -13.00 -9.23
C TYR A 18 -3.16 -12.64 -10.00
N VAL A 19 -4.28 -12.57 -9.30
CA VAL A 19 -5.58 -12.17 -9.87
C VAL A 19 -6.18 -11.05 -9.03
N TYR A 20 -6.59 -9.97 -9.69
CA TYR A 20 -7.21 -8.81 -9.05
C TYR A 20 -8.63 -8.60 -9.55
N ASP A 21 -9.50 -8.11 -8.65
CA ASP A 21 -10.91 -7.80 -8.92
C ASP A 21 -11.12 -6.29 -8.90
N SER A 22 -11.41 -5.70 -10.07
CA SER A 22 -11.63 -4.27 -10.22
C SER A 22 -12.90 -3.78 -9.53
N GLU A 23 -13.93 -4.63 -9.43
CA GLU A 23 -15.19 -4.26 -8.76
C GLU A 23 -14.96 -4.14 -7.25
N LYS A 24 -14.17 -5.05 -6.67
CA LYS A 24 -13.80 -4.97 -5.25
C LYS A 24 -12.95 -3.72 -4.98
N ILE A 25 -12.00 -3.37 -5.86
CA ILE A 25 -11.23 -2.12 -5.74
C ILE A 25 -12.15 -0.91 -5.75
N SER A 26 -13.05 -0.85 -6.73
CA SER A 26 -14.01 0.26 -6.88
C SER A 26 -14.95 0.36 -5.68
N SER A 27 -15.42 -0.77 -5.17
CA SER A 27 -16.27 -0.85 -3.98
C SER A 27 -15.57 -0.30 -2.74
N GLN A 28 -14.31 -0.66 -2.51
CA GLN A 28 -13.53 -0.15 -1.37
C GLN A 28 -13.23 1.36 -1.49
N TYR A 29 -12.97 1.84 -2.70
CA TYR A 29 -12.81 3.27 -2.96
C TYR A 29 -14.10 4.04 -2.65
N ASN A 30 -15.22 3.55 -3.16
CA ASN A 30 -16.53 4.17 -2.93
C ASN A 30 -16.94 4.10 -1.44
N ARG A 31 -16.54 3.07 -0.72
CA ARG A 31 -16.81 2.95 0.71
C ARG A 31 -16.18 4.10 1.51
N ILE A 32 -14.91 4.43 1.24
CA ILE A 32 -14.26 5.58 1.89
C ILE A 32 -14.93 6.89 1.44
N THR A 33 -15.13 7.10 0.14
CA THR A 33 -15.74 8.33 -0.37
C THR A 33 -17.14 8.57 0.20
N ASN A 34 -17.93 7.53 0.36
CA ASN A 34 -19.26 7.63 0.96
C ASN A 34 -19.21 7.97 2.45
N ALA A 35 -18.28 7.35 3.19
CA ALA A 35 -18.11 7.60 4.63
C ALA A 35 -17.76 9.06 4.93
N PHE A 36 -17.05 9.73 4.01
CA PHE A 36 -16.65 11.14 4.14
C PHE A 36 -17.45 12.09 3.21
N SER A 37 -18.62 11.67 2.73
CA SER A 37 -19.43 12.45 1.77
C SER A 37 -19.90 13.81 2.27
N SER A 38 -19.92 14.04 3.57
CA SER A 38 -20.26 15.34 4.19
C SER A 38 -19.06 16.29 4.32
N VAL A 39 -17.87 15.88 3.89
CA VAL A 39 -16.72 16.78 3.72
C VAL A 39 -16.83 17.44 2.35
N LYS A 40 -16.74 18.78 2.32
CA LYS A 40 -16.91 19.55 1.08
C LYS A 40 -15.83 19.23 0.04
N ASN A 41 -14.59 19.12 0.47
CA ASN A 41 -13.45 18.84 -0.40
C ASN A 41 -12.72 17.60 0.15
N LEU A 42 -13.02 16.43 -0.41
CA LEU A 42 -12.37 15.16 -0.12
C LEU A 42 -11.47 14.76 -1.29
N LYS A 43 -10.23 14.31 -1.01
CA LYS A 43 -9.35 13.70 -2.01
C LYS A 43 -8.72 12.43 -1.44
N LEU A 44 -8.89 11.32 -2.15
CA LEU A 44 -8.19 10.07 -1.87
C LEU A 44 -7.02 9.94 -2.84
N ASN A 45 -5.81 9.73 -2.31
CA ASN A 45 -4.59 9.50 -3.08
C ASN A 45 -4.20 8.03 -2.94
N TYR A 46 -4.33 7.23 -3.99
CA TYR A 46 -3.96 5.82 -3.92
C TYR A 46 -2.45 5.67 -3.73
N ALA A 47 -2.02 4.95 -2.69
CA ALA A 47 -0.61 4.68 -2.42
C ALA A 47 -0.05 3.62 -3.37
N VAL A 48 0.75 4.04 -4.35
CA VAL A 48 1.31 3.21 -5.43
C VAL A 48 2.11 2.02 -4.91
N LYS A 49 2.85 2.21 -3.81
CA LYS A 49 3.66 1.16 -3.15
C LYS A 49 2.88 -0.12 -2.84
N ALA A 50 1.55 -0.04 -2.67
CA ALA A 50 0.72 -1.21 -2.41
C ALA A 50 0.62 -2.14 -3.63
N ASN A 51 0.39 -1.57 -4.82
CA ASN A 51 0.44 -2.26 -6.10
C ASN A 51 0.65 -1.24 -7.23
N SER A 52 1.79 -1.29 -7.89
CA SER A 52 2.22 -0.33 -8.91
C SER A 52 1.89 -0.74 -10.35
N ASN A 53 1.04 -1.77 -10.55
CA ASN A 53 0.66 -2.19 -11.90
C ASN A 53 -0.10 -1.07 -12.62
N ILE A 54 0.35 -0.73 -13.83
CA ILE A 54 -0.17 0.42 -14.59
C ILE A 54 -1.68 0.33 -14.90
N SER A 55 -2.20 -0.88 -15.09
CA SER A 55 -3.63 -1.09 -15.32
C SER A 55 -4.46 -0.80 -14.06
N ILE A 56 -3.92 -1.10 -12.88
CA ILE A 56 -4.52 -0.74 -11.59
C ILE A 56 -4.46 0.78 -11.38
N LEU A 57 -3.35 1.44 -11.72
CA LEU A 57 -3.25 2.90 -11.66
C LEU A 57 -4.28 3.56 -12.59
N LYS A 58 -4.47 3.05 -13.81
CA LYS A 58 -5.51 3.54 -14.74
C LYS A 58 -6.93 3.36 -14.19
N LEU A 59 -7.19 2.27 -13.45
CA LEU A 59 -8.47 2.08 -12.76
C LEU A 59 -8.69 3.18 -11.70
N PHE A 60 -7.69 3.47 -10.86
CA PHE A 60 -7.77 4.57 -9.89
C PHE A 60 -7.96 5.93 -10.55
N LYS A 61 -7.34 6.17 -11.70
CA LYS A 61 -7.63 7.38 -12.49
C LYS A 61 -9.09 7.46 -12.94
N LYS A 62 -9.68 6.34 -13.41
CA LYS A 62 -11.12 6.27 -13.79
C LYS A 62 -12.01 6.56 -12.58
N LEU A 63 -11.58 6.24 -11.36
CA LEU A 63 -12.27 6.54 -10.10
C LEU A 63 -12.06 7.99 -9.59
N ASN A 64 -11.34 8.85 -10.32
CA ASN A 64 -10.94 10.19 -9.92
C ASN A 64 -10.08 10.25 -8.64
N SER A 65 -9.30 9.21 -8.37
CA SER A 65 -8.30 9.21 -7.31
C SER A 65 -7.13 10.13 -7.67
N GLY A 66 -6.50 10.74 -6.67
CA GLY A 66 -5.11 11.15 -6.75
C GLY A 66 -4.18 9.96 -6.51
N ILE A 67 -2.87 10.23 -6.48
CA ILE A 67 -1.82 9.23 -6.30
C ILE A 67 -0.83 9.69 -5.23
N ASP A 68 -0.52 8.82 -4.26
CA ASP A 68 0.61 8.96 -3.34
C ASP A 68 1.79 8.12 -3.83
N THR A 69 2.96 8.77 -3.94
CA THR A 69 4.20 8.17 -4.46
C THR A 69 5.36 8.39 -3.49
N VAL A 70 6.28 7.42 -3.42
CA VAL A 70 7.44 7.47 -2.51
C VAL A 70 8.79 7.47 -3.24
N SER A 71 8.78 7.40 -4.57
CA SER A 71 9.95 7.49 -5.44
C SER A 71 9.63 8.21 -6.74
N VAL A 72 10.64 8.82 -7.38
CA VAL A 72 10.46 9.43 -8.71
C VAL A 72 9.99 8.40 -9.75
N GLN A 73 10.34 7.13 -9.59
CA GLN A 73 9.89 6.06 -10.46
C GLN A 73 8.37 5.85 -10.34
N GLU A 74 7.81 5.87 -9.12
CA GLU A 74 6.35 5.83 -8.92
C GLU A 74 5.65 7.07 -9.49
N VAL A 75 6.25 8.27 -9.37
CA VAL A 75 5.75 9.49 -10.03
C VAL A 75 5.67 9.28 -11.54
N ARG A 76 6.73 8.75 -12.16
CA ARG A 76 6.75 8.47 -13.61
C ARG A 76 5.72 7.43 -14.03
N LEU A 77 5.51 6.37 -13.22
CA LEU A 77 4.45 5.39 -13.46
C LEU A 77 3.05 6.03 -13.42
N ALA A 78 2.81 6.94 -12.46
CA ALA A 78 1.55 7.67 -12.39
C ALA A 78 1.34 8.58 -13.61
N LEU A 79 2.37 9.29 -14.05
CA LEU A 79 2.32 10.10 -15.28
C LEU A 79 2.06 9.24 -16.53
N GLU A 80 2.71 8.07 -16.64
CA GLU A 80 2.47 7.09 -17.72
C GLU A 80 1.05 6.52 -17.67
N ALA A 81 0.49 6.31 -16.50
CA ALA A 81 -0.93 5.96 -16.35
C ALA A 81 -1.88 7.11 -16.74
N GLY A 82 -1.33 8.32 -16.98
CA GLY A 82 -2.03 9.49 -17.48
C GLY A 82 -2.59 10.40 -16.39
N PHE A 83 -2.10 10.33 -15.15
CA PHE A 83 -2.46 11.30 -14.10
C PHE A 83 -1.87 12.68 -14.42
N ASN A 84 -2.60 13.74 -14.03
CA ASN A 84 -2.02 15.07 -14.07
C ASN A 84 -1.01 15.23 -12.93
N PRO A 85 0.08 15.98 -13.10
CA PRO A 85 1.02 16.25 -12.02
C PRO A 85 0.36 16.77 -10.73
N LYS A 86 -0.67 17.59 -10.84
CA LYS A 86 -1.43 18.16 -9.71
C LYS A 86 -2.21 17.12 -8.88
N ASP A 87 -2.40 15.92 -9.44
CA ASP A 87 -3.08 14.81 -8.77
C ASP A 87 -2.09 13.81 -8.17
N ILE A 88 -0.80 14.12 -8.21
CA ILE A 88 0.28 13.29 -7.69
C ILE A 88 0.94 13.98 -6.51
N ILE A 89 1.05 13.27 -5.39
CA ILE A 89 1.81 13.68 -4.22
C ILE A 89 3.08 12.82 -4.14
N PHE A 90 4.20 13.47 -3.89
CA PHE A 90 5.48 12.82 -3.66
C PHE A 90 5.84 12.94 -2.17
N THR A 91 5.72 11.82 -1.44
CA THR A 91 5.91 11.72 0.02
C THR A 91 7.09 10.77 0.34
N PRO A 92 8.32 11.14 -0.02
CA PRO A 92 9.50 10.29 0.19
C PRO A 92 9.96 10.31 1.64
N ASN A 93 10.85 9.37 1.99
CA ASN A 93 11.57 9.39 3.25
C ASN A 93 13.05 9.05 3.03
N GLY A 94 13.93 9.90 3.56
CA GLY A 94 15.38 9.67 3.53
C GLY A 94 16.01 9.69 2.14
N VAL A 95 15.40 10.43 1.19
CA VAL A 95 15.93 10.62 -0.17
C VAL A 95 16.84 11.85 -0.24
N SER A 96 17.65 11.94 -1.30
CA SER A 96 18.50 13.11 -1.56
C SER A 96 17.67 14.32 -2.01
N LEU A 97 18.24 15.52 -1.85
CA LEU A 97 17.65 16.75 -2.39
C LEU A 97 17.47 16.65 -3.90
N GLU A 98 18.41 16.04 -4.61
CA GLU A 98 18.33 15.84 -6.07
C GLU A 98 17.06 15.06 -6.49
N GLU A 99 16.66 14.05 -5.73
CA GLU A 99 15.42 13.30 -6.01
C GLU A 99 14.17 14.16 -5.78
N ILE A 100 14.17 15.00 -4.74
CA ILE A 100 13.10 16.00 -4.50
C ILE A 100 13.02 17.00 -5.68
N GLU A 101 14.16 17.50 -6.13
CA GLU A 101 14.24 18.41 -7.30
C GLU A 101 13.71 17.75 -8.58
N GLN A 102 14.02 16.47 -8.79
CA GLN A 102 13.48 15.73 -9.94
C GLN A 102 11.95 15.64 -9.87
N ALA A 103 11.37 15.34 -8.71
CA ALA A 103 9.93 15.33 -8.53
C ALA A 103 9.32 16.73 -8.71
N ALA A 104 9.93 17.77 -8.14
CA ALA A 104 9.48 19.15 -8.29
C ALA A 104 9.46 19.62 -9.75
N LYS A 105 10.46 19.24 -10.54
CA LYS A 105 10.51 19.50 -12.01
C LYS A 105 9.38 18.82 -12.78
N LEU A 106 8.83 17.72 -12.27
CA LEU A 106 7.65 17.07 -12.84
C LEU A 106 6.33 17.75 -12.46
N GLY A 107 6.36 18.77 -11.59
CA GLY A 107 5.22 19.60 -11.21
C GLY A 107 4.25 18.94 -10.24
N VAL A 108 4.70 17.93 -9.49
CA VAL A 108 3.89 17.22 -8.49
C VAL A 108 3.95 17.94 -7.13
N GLN A 109 2.97 17.67 -6.26
CA GLN A 109 2.99 18.16 -4.88
C GLN A 109 4.14 17.49 -4.12
N ILE A 110 4.98 18.29 -3.46
CA ILE A 110 6.11 17.82 -2.67
C ILE A 110 5.75 17.79 -1.18
N ASN A 111 5.94 16.64 -0.54
CA ASN A 111 5.87 16.48 0.90
C ASN A 111 7.28 16.29 1.44
N ILE A 112 7.65 17.06 2.49
CA ILE A 112 8.98 17.01 3.12
C ILE A 112 8.85 16.53 4.55
N ASP A 113 9.69 15.58 4.93
CA ASP A 113 9.63 14.90 6.23
C ASP A 113 10.83 15.16 7.15
N ASN A 114 11.72 16.09 6.79
CA ASN A 114 12.86 16.44 7.63
C ASN A 114 13.29 17.90 7.43
N ILE A 115 13.88 18.47 8.48
CA ILE A 115 14.27 19.89 8.54
C ILE A 115 15.40 20.20 7.56
N SER A 116 16.40 19.33 7.45
CA SER A 116 17.56 19.56 6.58
C SER A 116 17.18 19.75 5.10
N ILE A 117 16.31 18.87 4.59
CA ILE A 117 15.79 19.02 3.23
C ILE A 117 14.87 20.25 3.12
N LEU A 118 14.06 20.52 4.14
CA LEU A 118 13.18 21.70 4.13
C LEU A 118 13.97 23.00 4.00
N GLU A 119 15.08 23.14 4.74
CA GLU A 119 15.98 24.30 4.67
C GLU A 119 16.63 24.43 3.29
N GLN A 120 17.19 23.34 2.77
CA GLN A 120 17.86 23.31 1.48
C GLN A 120 16.88 23.62 0.34
N PHE A 121 15.74 22.93 0.32
CA PHE A 121 14.72 23.11 -0.72
C PHE A 121 14.12 24.52 -0.67
N GLY A 122 13.77 25.02 0.51
CA GLY A 122 13.24 26.38 0.70
C GLY A 122 14.21 27.46 0.27
N SER A 123 15.52 27.27 0.48
CA SER A 123 16.56 28.22 0.05
C SER A 123 16.72 28.26 -1.48
N LEU A 124 16.54 27.12 -2.15
CA LEU A 124 16.72 27.01 -3.61
C LEU A 124 15.42 27.29 -4.39
N TYR A 125 14.27 26.92 -3.82
CA TYR A 125 12.98 26.91 -4.51
C TYR A 125 11.87 27.57 -3.66
N PRO A 126 12.04 28.79 -3.16
CA PRO A 126 11.08 29.42 -2.21
C PRO A 126 9.69 29.65 -2.82
N THR A 127 9.55 29.66 -4.13
CA THR A 127 8.28 29.85 -4.85
C THR A 127 7.48 28.55 -5.03
N ILE A 128 8.07 27.37 -4.77
CA ILE A 128 7.37 26.09 -4.85
C ILE A 128 6.78 25.80 -3.47
N PRO A 129 5.45 25.77 -3.34
CA PRO A 129 4.82 25.42 -2.06
C PRO A 129 5.02 23.94 -1.75
N VAL A 130 5.22 23.63 -0.46
CA VAL A 130 5.43 22.27 0.00
C VAL A 130 4.49 21.90 1.14
N CYS A 131 4.20 20.64 1.29
CA CYS A 131 3.59 20.06 2.48
C CYS A 131 4.69 19.57 3.43
N VAL A 132 4.46 19.64 4.73
CA VAL A 132 5.37 19.09 5.74
C VAL A 132 4.71 17.89 6.43
N ARG A 133 5.47 16.79 6.51
CA ARG A 133 5.03 15.60 7.24
C ARG A 133 5.42 15.73 8.72
N ILE A 134 4.41 15.72 9.58
CA ILE A 134 4.55 15.81 11.04
C ILE A 134 4.48 14.43 11.66
N ASN A 135 5.36 14.13 12.60
CA ASN A 135 5.24 13.00 13.51
C ASN A 135 4.53 13.48 14.80
N PRO A 136 3.27 13.08 15.04
CA PRO A 136 2.52 13.48 16.22
C PRO A 136 2.93 12.73 17.50
N HIS A 137 3.86 11.78 17.43
CA HIS A 137 4.30 10.91 18.51
C HIS A 137 3.17 10.05 19.10
N ILE A 138 2.16 9.70 18.29
CA ILE A 138 1.09 8.79 18.66
C ILE A 138 1.23 7.50 17.87
N MET A 139 1.19 6.38 18.59
CA MET A 139 1.20 5.04 17.99
C MET A 139 -0.24 4.56 17.82
N ALA A 140 -0.73 4.56 16.58
CA ALA A 140 -2.10 4.14 16.25
C ALA A 140 -2.18 2.77 15.57
N GLY A 141 -1.18 1.89 15.71
CA GLY A 141 -1.16 0.58 15.05
C GLY A 141 -0.66 -0.55 15.95
N GLY A 142 -1.13 -1.77 15.71
CA GLY A 142 -0.86 -2.95 16.54
C GLY A 142 0.49 -3.65 16.30
N ASN A 143 1.21 -3.37 15.22
CA ASN A 143 2.46 -4.04 14.88
C ASN A 143 3.65 -3.07 14.87
N ARG A 144 4.61 -3.29 15.79
CA ARG A 144 5.82 -2.44 15.93
C ARG A 144 6.67 -2.36 14.65
N LYS A 145 6.69 -3.42 13.80
CA LYS A 145 7.48 -3.45 12.55
C LYS A 145 6.93 -2.49 11.47
N ILE A 146 5.68 -2.06 11.59
CA ILE A 146 4.98 -1.19 10.63
C ILE A 146 4.35 0.06 11.27
N SER A 147 4.67 0.32 12.54
CA SER A 147 4.29 1.56 13.24
C SER A 147 5.28 2.68 12.90
N VAL A 148 4.82 3.82 12.45
CA VAL A 148 5.65 4.95 12.01
C VAL A 148 5.44 6.23 12.85
N GLY A 149 4.47 6.24 13.76
CA GLY A 149 4.19 7.36 14.68
C GLY A 149 4.99 7.32 16.01
N HIS A 150 5.99 6.44 16.14
CA HIS A 150 6.82 6.34 17.35
C HIS A 150 7.76 7.55 17.46
N ILE A 151 8.15 7.91 18.69
CA ILE A 151 9.07 9.03 18.95
C ILE A 151 10.44 8.85 18.26
N ASP A 152 10.93 7.61 18.20
CA ASP A 152 12.19 7.24 17.55
C ASP A 152 11.97 6.79 16.08
N SER A 153 10.86 7.18 15.47
CA SER A 153 10.59 6.87 14.06
C SER A 153 11.47 7.73 13.14
N LYS A 154 11.95 7.12 12.04
CA LYS A 154 12.66 7.86 10.98
C LYS A 154 11.74 8.78 10.17
N PHE A 155 10.42 8.68 10.35
CA PHE A 155 9.43 9.35 9.52
C PHE A 155 8.89 10.63 10.18
N GLY A 156 8.84 11.71 9.39
CA GLY A 156 8.22 12.97 9.75
C GLY A 156 9.05 13.84 10.70
N ILE A 157 8.78 15.14 10.64
CA ILE A 157 9.33 16.13 11.55
C ILE A 157 8.55 16.05 12.86
N SER A 158 9.24 15.93 13.99
CA SER A 158 8.60 15.94 15.31
C SER A 158 7.69 17.15 15.49
N VAL A 159 6.50 16.96 16.05
CA VAL A 159 5.59 18.07 16.41
C VAL A 159 6.28 19.11 17.30
N HIS A 160 7.26 18.73 18.11
CA HIS A 160 8.04 19.65 18.94
C HIS A 160 9.00 20.52 18.13
N GLN A 161 9.25 20.21 16.86
CA GLN A 161 10.11 21.00 15.95
C GLN A 161 9.33 21.98 15.06
N VAL A 162 8.01 22.13 15.25
CA VAL A 162 7.19 23.13 14.54
C VAL A 162 7.76 24.56 14.63
N PRO A 163 8.28 25.03 15.78
CA PRO A 163 8.95 26.33 15.82
C PRO A 163 10.19 26.42 14.91
N HIS A 164 10.86 25.31 14.65
CA HIS A 164 11.97 25.27 13.70
C HIS A 164 11.47 25.35 12.25
N ILE A 165 10.41 24.63 11.89
CA ILE A 165 9.77 24.77 10.57
C ILE A 165 9.40 26.23 10.30
N LYS A 166 8.79 26.92 11.26
CA LYS A 166 8.43 28.35 11.14
C LYS A 166 9.63 29.24 10.87
N ARG A 167 10.76 29.03 11.57
CA ARG A 167 12.00 29.77 11.30
C ARG A 167 12.53 29.52 9.88
N VAL A 168 12.45 28.28 9.38
CA VAL A 168 12.84 27.97 8.00
C VAL A 168 11.97 28.74 7.03
N VAL A 169 10.65 28.72 7.22
CA VAL A 169 9.68 29.47 6.39
C VAL A 169 9.97 30.97 6.40
N GLU A 170 10.22 31.56 7.58
CA GLU A 170 10.55 32.99 7.74
C GLU A 170 11.87 33.35 7.03
N ASN A 171 12.89 32.51 7.16
CA ASN A 171 14.20 32.78 6.58
C ASN A 171 14.25 32.59 5.05
N THR A 172 13.49 31.66 4.51
CA THR A 172 13.51 31.31 3.08
C THR A 172 12.40 32.00 2.27
N GLY A 173 11.33 32.44 2.94
CA GLY A 173 10.13 32.96 2.27
C GLY A 173 9.27 31.90 1.60
N MET A 174 9.54 30.59 1.83
CA MET A 174 8.77 29.50 1.25
C MET A 174 7.35 29.43 1.85
N THR A 175 6.46 28.76 1.15
CA THR A 175 5.08 28.54 1.60
C THR A 175 4.85 27.08 1.98
N ILE A 176 4.30 26.85 3.15
CA ILE A 176 3.72 25.57 3.54
C ILE A 176 2.25 25.57 3.13
N ASN A 177 1.88 24.72 2.17
CA ASN A 177 0.51 24.62 1.64
C ASN A 177 -0.24 23.38 2.14
N GLY A 178 0.41 22.49 2.88
CA GLY A 178 -0.21 21.30 3.43
C GLY A 178 0.47 20.81 4.69
N ILE A 179 -0.28 20.11 5.52
CA ILE A 179 0.22 19.38 6.68
C ILE A 179 -0.18 17.94 6.51
N HIS A 180 0.77 17.03 6.68
CA HIS A 180 0.60 15.60 6.51
C HIS A 180 0.99 14.85 7.78
N MET A 181 0.31 13.76 8.08
CA MET A 181 0.77 12.74 9.02
C MET A 181 0.50 11.33 8.47
N HIS A 182 1.28 10.37 8.94
CA HIS A 182 0.95 8.95 8.78
C HIS A 182 1.37 8.22 10.05
N THR A 183 0.40 7.66 10.77
CA THR A 183 0.61 7.07 12.11
C THR A 183 0.94 5.58 12.10
N GLY A 184 0.93 4.95 10.92
CA GLY A 184 1.26 3.53 10.71
C GLY A 184 0.16 2.72 10.05
N SER A 185 0.25 1.40 10.18
CA SER A 185 -0.71 0.45 9.61
C SER A 185 -1.52 -0.25 10.70
N ASP A 186 -2.68 -0.81 10.30
CA ASP A 186 -3.57 -1.59 11.15
C ASP A 186 -4.19 -0.80 12.31
N ILE A 187 -4.65 0.43 11.99
CA ILE A 187 -5.38 1.29 12.91
C ILE A 187 -6.75 0.64 13.19
N LEU A 188 -6.95 0.22 14.43
CA LEU A 188 -8.22 -0.33 14.93
C LEU A 188 -8.94 0.66 15.84
N ASP A 189 -8.18 1.38 16.65
CA ASP A 189 -8.69 2.31 17.62
C ASP A 189 -8.91 3.68 16.97
N ILE A 190 -10.16 3.98 16.70
CA ILE A 190 -10.58 5.25 16.08
C ILE A 190 -10.26 6.42 17.01
N ASP A 191 -10.42 6.28 18.32
CA ASP A 191 -10.19 7.38 19.26
C ASP A 191 -8.70 7.74 19.33
N VAL A 192 -7.81 6.76 19.23
CA VAL A 192 -6.36 7.01 19.10
C VAL A 192 -6.03 7.75 17.80
N PHE A 193 -6.66 7.36 16.69
CA PHE A 193 -6.48 8.07 15.42
C PHE A 193 -7.01 9.50 15.52
N LEU A 194 -8.18 9.71 16.11
CA LEU A 194 -8.77 11.02 16.31
C LEU A 194 -7.91 11.91 17.24
N ALA A 195 -7.26 11.35 18.26
CA ALA A 195 -6.31 12.09 19.08
C ALA A 195 -5.10 12.57 18.25
N ALA A 196 -4.61 11.76 17.31
CA ALA A 196 -3.55 12.19 16.39
C ALA A 196 -4.04 13.30 15.45
N THR A 197 -5.30 13.26 15.00
CA THR A 197 -5.86 14.33 14.16
C THR A 197 -5.96 15.65 14.88
N GLU A 198 -6.30 15.67 16.17
CA GLU A 198 -6.33 16.91 16.99
C GLU A 198 -4.93 17.56 17.11
N ILE A 199 -3.87 16.75 17.25
CA ILE A 199 -2.49 17.27 17.25
C ILE A 199 -2.19 17.91 15.89
N LEU A 200 -2.63 17.29 14.80
CA LEU A 200 -2.41 17.82 13.46
C LEU A 200 -3.21 19.12 13.23
N PHE A 201 -4.44 19.22 13.70
CA PHE A 201 -5.24 20.44 13.65
C PHE A 201 -4.56 21.58 14.42
N ASN A 202 -4.10 21.30 15.65
CA ASN A 202 -3.36 22.28 16.43
C ASN A 202 -2.08 22.73 15.72
N THR A 203 -1.36 21.80 15.07
CA THR A 203 -0.18 22.14 14.27
C THR A 203 -0.55 23.00 13.06
N ALA A 204 -1.65 22.70 12.41
CA ALA A 204 -2.13 23.41 11.23
C ALA A 204 -2.44 24.89 11.51
N THR A 205 -2.89 25.23 12.73
CA THR A 205 -3.14 26.64 13.11
C THR A 205 -1.88 27.53 13.09
N GLU A 206 -0.69 26.92 13.16
CA GLU A 206 0.59 27.64 13.08
C GLU A 206 0.94 28.12 11.66
N PHE A 207 0.20 27.66 10.63
CA PHE A 207 0.42 27.97 9.21
C PHE A 207 -0.83 28.59 8.59
N LYS A 208 -0.69 29.74 7.91
CA LYS A 208 -1.83 30.53 7.41
C LYS A 208 -2.27 30.18 5.98
N ASN A 209 -1.43 29.50 5.21
CA ASN A 209 -1.61 29.33 3.77
C ASN A 209 -1.91 27.88 3.36
N LEU A 210 -2.48 27.09 4.27
CA LEU A 210 -2.80 25.70 3.95
C LEU A 210 -3.91 25.59 2.92
N ASP A 211 -3.80 24.63 2.04
CA ASP A 211 -4.81 24.20 1.06
C ASP A 211 -5.42 22.87 1.45
N PHE A 212 -4.67 22.02 2.17
CA PHE A 212 -5.11 20.70 2.56
C PHE A 212 -4.50 20.21 3.88
N ILE A 213 -5.16 19.21 4.47
CA ILE A 213 -4.61 18.38 5.53
C ILE A 213 -4.71 16.94 5.09
N ASP A 214 -3.60 16.21 5.14
CA ASP A 214 -3.50 14.81 4.77
C ASP A 214 -3.24 13.94 6.02
N PHE A 215 -4.14 13.03 6.29
CA PHE A 215 -4.06 12.12 7.44
C PHE A 215 -3.38 10.78 7.10
N GLY A 216 -2.82 10.66 5.89
CA GLY A 216 -2.23 9.41 5.44
C GLY A 216 -3.27 8.30 5.35
N SER A 217 -2.98 7.17 5.94
CA SER A 217 -3.91 6.03 6.04
C SER A 217 -3.43 5.08 7.14
N GLY A 218 -3.67 3.81 6.96
CA GLY A 218 -3.36 2.74 7.90
C GLY A 218 -4.60 1.94 8.28
N PHE A 219 -5.70 2.14 7.57
CA PHE A 219 -6.95 1.43 7.81
C PHE A 219 -6.73 -0.07 7.69
N LYS A 220 -7.10 -0.82 8.74
CA LYS A 220 -6.95 -2.26 8.81
C LYS A 220 -8.00 -2.96 7.96
N VAL A 221 -7.57 -3.99 7.24
CA VAL A 221 -8.43 -4.94 6.54
C VAL A 221 -8.41 -6.29 7.27
N PRO A 222 -9.49 -7.09 7.23
CA PRO A 222 -9.53 -8.39 7.87
C PRO A 222 -8.72 -9.39 7.04
N TYR A 223 -7.80 -10.10 7.70
CA TYR A 223 -7.01 -11.19 7.08
C TYR A 223 -7.49 -12.57 7.52
N LYS A 224 -8.17 -12.66 8.67
CA LYS A 224 -8.79 -13.87 9.21
C LYS A 224 -10.30 -13.69 9.24
N GLU A 225 -11.01 -14.79 9.35
CA GLU A 225 -12.49 -14.79 9.40
C GLU A 225 -13.04 -13.97 10.59
N ASP A 226 -12.37 -14.06 11.76
CA ASP A 226 -12.75 -13.34 12.98
C ASP A 226 -11.98 -12.00 13.15
N ASP A 227 -11.30 -11.52 12.13
CA ASP A 227 -10.45 -10.34 12.24
C ASP A 227 -11.28 -9.07 12.17
N ILE A 228 -10.97 -8.12 13.06
CA ILE A 228 -11.64 -6.82 13.10
C ILE A 228 -10.97 -5.90 12.07
N SER A 229 -11.76 -5.18 11.28
CA SER A 229 -11.32 -4.12 10.38
C SER A 229 -11.59 -2.73 10.97
N THR A 230 -10.95 -1.71 10.41
CA THR A 230 -11.29 -0.32 10.75
C THR A 230 -12.75 -0.04 10.34
N ASN A 231 -13.54 0.47 11.28
CA ASN A 231 -14.89 0.95 11.00
C ASN A 231 -14.80 2.32 10.30
N ILE A 232 -14.77 2.31 8.96
CA ILE A 232 -14.59 3.51 8.14
C ILE A 232 -15.81 4.43 8.25
N GLU A 233 -16.99 3.87 8.43
CA GLU A 233 -18.24 4.61 8.54
C GLU A 233 -18.25 5.47 9.83
N GLU A 234 -17.90 4.86 10.96
CA GLU A 234 -17.77 5.55 12.25
C GLU A 234 -16.65 6.60 12.23
N LEU A 235 -15.50 6.24 11.65
CA LEU A 235 -14.39 7.18 11.49
C LEU A 235 -14.82 8.36 10.62
N GLY A 236 -15.55 8.09 9.52
CA GLY A 236 -16.07 9.11 8.62
C GLY A 236 -16.98 10.11 9.32
N GLU A 237 -17.91 9.63 10.12
CA GLU A 237 -18.83 10.47 10.90
C GLU A 237 -18.05 11.38 11.89
N LYS A 238 -17.25 10.77 12.76
CA LYS A 238 -16.54 11.49 13.83
C LYS A 238 -15.50 12.49 13.29
N LEU A 239 -14.73 12.09 12.27
CA LEU A 239 -13.68 12.95 11.72
C LEU A 239 -14.25 14.07 10.84
N THR A 240 -15.31 13.81 10.10
CA THR A 240 -15.98 14.83 9.29
C THR A 240 -16.48 15.99 10.15
N GLU A 241 -17.12 15.70 11.29
CA GLU A 241 -17.59 16.72 12.21
C GLU A 241 -16.43 17.60 12.70
N ARG A 242 -15.34 16.98 13.16
CA ARG A 242 -14.15 17.68 13.66
C ARG A 242 -13.45 18.49 12.58
N PHE A 243 -13.30 17.92 11.38
CA PHE A 243 -12.65 18.60 10.26
C PHE A 243 -13.45 19.83 9.79
N ASN A 244 -14.77 19.70 9.67
CA ASN A 244 -15.63 20.82 9.26
C ASN A 244 -15.61 21.95 10.32
N LEU A 245 -15.58 21.60 11.61
CA LEU A 245 -15.43 22.58 12.70
C LEU A 245 -14.05 23.27 12.60
N PHE A 246 -12.98 22.48 12.42
CA PHE A 246 -11.64 23.01 12.24
C PHE A 246 -11.55 23.99 11.05
N CYS A 247 -12.10 23.64 9.88
CA CYS A 247 -12.12 24.54 8.70
C CYS A 247 -12.83 25.86 8.99
N LYS A 248 -13.95 25.81 9.73
CA LYS A 248 -14.67 27.02 10.16
C LYS A 248 -13.82 27.91 11.04
N ASP A 249 -13.13 27.34 12.02
CA ASP A 249 -12.28 28.08 12.96
C ASP A 249 -10.98 28.58 12.27
N TYR A 250 -10.45 27.80 11.34
CA TYR A 250 -9.29 28.17 10.51
C TYR A 250 -9.63 29.30 9.51
N GLY A 251 -10.92 29.47 9.18
CA GLY A 251 -11.41 30.52 8.27
C GLY A 251 -11.25 30.23 6.79
N LYS A 252 -10.95 28.96 6.42
CA LYS A 252 -10.81 28.52 5.03
C LYS A 252 -11.27 27.06 4.89
N GLU A 253 -11.98 26.78 3.79
CA GLU A 253 -12.33 25.41 3.39
C GLU A 253 -11.10 24.70 2.86
N LEU A 254 -10.54 23.78 3.65
CA LEU A 254 -9.40 22.96 3.27
C LEU A 254 -9.87 21.68 2.55
N THR A 255 -8.94 21.04 1.88
CA THR A 255 -9.14 19.67 1.36
C THR A 255 -8.73 18.65 2.41
N LEU A 256 -9.64 17.74 2.75
CA LEU A 256 -9.33 16.54 3.53
C LEU A 256 -8.70 15.51 2.62
N MET A 257 -7.51 15.02 2.95
CA MET A 257 -6.84 14.00 2.15
C MET A 257 -6.54 12.73 2.94
N PHE A 258 -6.54 11.60 2.23
CA PHE A 258 -6.07 10.30 2.71
C PHE A 258 -5.24 9.61 1.64
N GLU A 259 -4.32 8.71 2.08
CA GLU A 259 -3.41 7.94 1.22
C GLU A 259 -3.64 6.42 1.35
N PRO A 260 -4.88 5.90 1.11
CA PRO A 260 -5.15 4.48 1.28
C PRO A 260 -4.45 3.65 0.20
N GLY A 261 -3.71 2.60 0.63
CA GLY A 261 -3.15 1.58 -0.26
C GLY A 261 -3.78 0.22 0.05
N LYS A 262 -3.36 -0.38 1.17
CA LYS A 262 -3.78 -1.72 1.60
C LYS A 262 -5.31 -1.88 1.64
N PHE A 263 -6.03 -0.90 2.17
CA PHE A 263 -7.48 -0.93 2.28
C PHE A 263 -8.18 -1.07 0.92
N LEU A 264 -7.64 -0.44 -0.12
CA LEU A 264 -8.26 -0.42 -1.44
C LEU A 264 -8.02 -1.70 -2.24
N VAL A 265 -6.83 -2.29 -2.15
CA VAL A 265 -6.45 -3.37 -3.07
C VAL A 265 -6.21 -4.73 -2.41
N SER A 266 -6.00 -4.81 -1.08
CA SER A 266 -5.62 -6.06 -0.43
C SER A 266 -6.64 -7.17 -0.67
N GLU A 267 -7.91 -6.94 -0.33
CA GLU A 267 -8.98 -7.92 -0.46
C GLU A 267 -9.35 -8.24 -1.93
N ALA A 268 -9.02 -7.33 -2.85
CA ALA A 268 -9.26 -7.51 -4.27
C ALA A 268 -8.30 -8.51 -4.91
N GLY A 269 -7.15 -8.78 -4.27
CA GLY A 269 -6.12 -9.65 -4.82
C GLY A 269 -6.16 -11.08 -4.28
N LYS A 270 -5.96 -12.03 -5.18
CA LYS A 270 -5.75 -13.45 -4.92
C LYS A 270 -4.40 -13.87 -5.48
N PHE A 271 -3.70 -14.75 -4.76
CA PHE A 271 -2.50 -15.39 -5.27
C PHE A 271 -2.77 -16.89 -5.40
N LEU A 272 -2.67 -17.39 -6.61
CA LEU A 272 -2.98 -18.77 -7.00
C LEU A 272 -1.70 -19.55 -7.24
N VAL A 273 -1.61 -20.76 -6.70
CA VAL A 273 -0.43 -21.62 -6.79
C VAL A 273 -0.85 -23.07 -6.95
N ASN A 274 -0.04 -23.86 -7.66
CA ASN A 274 -0.24 -25.30 -7.76
C ASN A 274 0.53 -26.04 -6.65
N VAL A 275 -0.05 -27.12 -6.15
CA VAL A 275 0.62 -28.04 -5.23
C VAL A 275 1.50 -29.00 -6.03
N ASN A 276 2.81 -28.92 -5.79
CA ASN A 276 3.78 -29.82 -6.43
C ASN A 276 3.91 -31.17 -5.72
N VAL A 277 3.96 -31.14 -4.37
CA VAL A 277 4.23 -32.33 -3.55
C VAL A 277 3.46 -32.26 -2.25
N VAL A 278 2.85 -33.36 -1.85
CA VAL A 278 2.30 -33.57 -0.51
C VAL A 278 3.18 -34.55 0.24
N LYS A 279 3.90 -34.10 1.25
CA LYS A 279 4.85 -34.90 2.03
C LYS A 279 4.38 -35.05 3.47
N GLN A 280 4.19 -36.26 3.92
CA GLN A 280 3.90 -36.56 5.31
C GLN A 280 5.17 -36.99 6.06
N THR A 281 5.41 -36.33 7.20
CA THR A 281 6.40 -36.76 8.19
C THR A 281 5.69 -37.39 9.38
N THR A 282 6.41 -37.66 10.48
CA THR A 282 5.82 -38.26 11.67
C THR A 282 4.72 -37.37 12.31
N SER A 283 4.87 -36.06 12.24
CA SER A 283 3.99 -35.10 12.92
C SER A 283 3.33 -34.05 12.02
N THR A 284 3.81 -33.90 10.80
CA THR A 284 3.41 -32.77 9.92
C THR A 284 3.12 -33.28 8.50
N VAL A 285 2.07 -32.75 7.92
CA VAL A 285 1.80 -32.90 6.48
C VAL A 285 2.15 -31.58 5.80
N PHE A 286 3.14 -31.63 4.92
CA PHE A 286 3.57 -30.50 4.10
C PHE A 286 2.84 -30.52 2.75
N ALA A 287 2.34 -29.34 2.35
CA ALA A 287 1.93 -29.08 0.97
C ALA A 287 2.93 -28.11 0.37
N SER A 288 3.80 -28.62 -0.50
CA SER A 288 4.79 -27.80 -1.20
C SER A 288 4.22 -27.27 -2.49
N ILE A 289 4.32 -25.96 -2.72
CA ILE A 289 3.72 -25.25 -3.84
C ILE A 289 4.76 -24.79 -4.86
N ASP A 290 4.32 -24.43 -6.05
CA ASP A 290 5.14 -23.93 -7.16
C ASP A 290 5.54 -22.45 -7.00
N SER A 291 5.59 -21.97 -5.78
CA SER A 291 5.94 -20.61 -5.40
C SER A 291 6.82 -20.61 -4.15
N GLY A 292 7.28 -19.42 -3.76
CA GLY A 292 8.07 -19.21 -2.56
C GLY A 292 7.93 -17.79 -2.03
N PHE A 293 8.65 -17.47 -0.95
CA PHE A 293 8.64 -16.12 -0.38
C PHE A 293 9.13 -15.04 -1.39
N ASN A 294 9.87 -15.45 -2.40
CA ASN A 294 10.26 -14.57 -3.50
C ASN A 294 9.06 -13.98 -4.26
N HIS A 295 7.89 -14.61 -4.21
CA HIS A 295 6.66 -14.09 -4.80
C HIS A 295 5.70 -13.50 -3.77
N LEU A 296 5.67 -14.04 -2.53
CA LEU A 296 4.82 -13.58 -1.43
C LEU A 296 5.63 -13.54 -0.12
N VAL A 297 6.37 -12.45 0.11
CA VAL A 297 7.33 -12.34 1.23
C VAL A 297 6.66 -12.05 2.59
N ARG A 298 5.44 -11.54 2.59
CA ARG A 298 4.77 -11.02 3.78
C ARG A 298 4.68 -11.98 4.98
N PRO A 299 4.36 -13.29 4.81
CA PRO A 299 4.36 -14.23 5.93
C PRO A 299 5.72 -14.34 6.62
N MET A 300 6.82 -14.35 5.87
CA MET A 300 8.18 -14.48 6.42
C MET A 300 8.71 -13.15 7.00
N MET A 301 8.40 -12.02 6.37
CA MET A 301 8.91 -10.71 6.77
C MET A 301 8.16 -10.11 7.97
N TYR A 302 6.84 -10.28 8.01
CA TYR A 302 5.95 -9.60 8.96
C TYR A 302 5.10 -10.54 9.81
N ASP A 303 5.26 -11.87 9.67
CA ASP A 303 4.37 -12.89 10.24
C ASP A 303 2.90 -12.68 9.80
N SER A 304 2.71 -12.11 8.59
CA SER A 304 1.39 -11.79 8.08
C SER A 304 0.60 -13.04 7.79
N TYR A 305 -0.62 -13.08 8.29
CA TYR A 305 -1.55 -14.13 7.96
C TYR A 305 -2.14 -13.87 6.56
N HIS A 306 -2.21 -14.94 5.76
CA HIS A 306 -3.06 -15.03 4.58
C HIS A 306 -3.95 -16.26 4.73
N HIS A 307 -5.24 -16.13 4.48
CA HIS A 307 -6.13 -17.28 4.45
C HIS A 307 -5.83 -18.10 3.21
N ILE A 308 -5.61 -19.42 3.39
CA ILE A 308 -5.23 -20.35 2.32
C ILE A 308 -6.37 -21.35 2.16
N GLN A 309 -6.86 -21.52 0.94
CA GLN A 309 -7.94 -22.44 0.59
C GLN A 309 -7.50 -23.37 -0.53
N ASN A 310 -7.93 -24.64 -0.49
CA ASN A 310 -7.90 -25.53 -1.65
C ASN A 310 -9.13 -25.26 -2.51
N ILE A 311 -8.94 -24.55 -3.63
CA ILE A 311 -10.05 -24.19 -4.53
C ILE A 311 -10.37 -25.26 -5.55
N SER A 312 -9.49 -26.25 -5.76
CA SER A 312 -9.76 -27.45 -6.57
C SER A 312 -10.71 -28.43 -5.87
N SER A 313 -10.64 -28.52 -4.54
CA SER A 313 -11.44 -29.43 -3.73
C SER A 313 -12.00 -28.74 -2.48
N PRO A 314 -12.86 -27.71 -2.62
CA PRO A 314 -13.27 -26.87 -1.49
C PRO A 314 -14.12 -27.61 -0.44
N ASN A 315 -14.81 -28.69 -0.84
CA ASN A 315 -15.69 -29.49 0.03
C ASN A 315 -15.04 -30.79 0.53
N GLY A 316 -13.72 -30.94 0.37
CA GLY A 316 -12.97 -32.10 0.86
C GLY A 316 -12.95 -32.18 2.39
N ARG A 317 -12.60 -33.37 2.92
CA ARG A 317 -12.39 -33.54 4.38
C ARG A 317 -11.26 -32.62 4.83
N GLU A 318 -11.47 -31.83 5.86
CA GLU A 318 -10.45 -30.94 6.40
C GLU A 318 -9.32 -31.70 7.12
N ARG A 319 -8.11 -31.29 6.88
CA ARG A 319 -6.88 -31.74 7.52
C ARG A 319 -5.98 -30.56 7.86
N TYR A 320 -4.98 -30.80 8.72
CA TYR A 320 -3.97 -29.81 9.04
C TYR A 320 -2.74 -29.95 8.12
N TYR A 321 -2.34 -28.84 7.50
CA TYR A 321 -1.18 -28.74 6.63
C TYR A 321 -0.23 -27.63 7.04
N SER A 322 1.04 -27.80 6.77
CA SER A 322 2.00 -26.72 6.65
C SER A 322 2.24 -26.45 5.18
N VAL A 323 1.80 -25.28 4.71
CA VAL A 323 1.98 -24.86 3.33
C VAL A 323 3.34 -24.20 3.20
N VAL A 324 4.20 -24.79 2.36
CA VAL A 324 5.59 -24.38 2.16
C VAL A 324 5.91 -24.15 0.70
N GLY A 325 6.85 -23.27 0.45
CA GLY A 325 7.34 -23.01 -0.90
C GLY A 325 8.47 -23.97 -1.33
N TYR A 326 9.07 -23.60 -2.46
CA TYR A 326 10.13 -24.39 -3.13
C TYR A 326 11.52 -23.70 -3.06
N ILE A 327 11.64 -22.63 -2.27
CA ILE A 327 12.91 -21.92 -2.05
C ILE A 327 13.79 -22.72 -1.11
N CYS A 328 15.11 -22.62 -1.27
CA CYS A 328 16.10 -23.34 -0.46
C CYS A 328 16.28 -22.79 0.97
N GLU A 329 15.38 -21.94 1.42
CA GLU A 329 15.30 -21.38 2.77
C GLU A 329 14.06 -21.92 3.49
N THR A 330 13.89 -21.59 4.77
CA THR A 330 12.60 -21.82 5.47
C THR A 330 11.53 -20.91 4.86
N ASP A 331 10.66 -21.52 4.09
CA ASP A 331 9.73 -20.87 3.17
C ASP A 331 8.29 -21.31 3.52
N THR A 332 7.84 -20.98 4.73
CA THR A 332 6.56 -21.42 5.29
C THR A 332 5.52 -20.32 5.25
N PHE A 333 4.52 -20.48 4.38
CA PHE A 333 3.39 -19.53 4.26
C PHE A 333 2.37 -19.66 5.39
N GLY A 334 2.29 -20.85 6.00
CA GLY A 334 1.44 -21.07 7.16
C GLY A 334 1.58 -22.49 7.70
N SER A 335 1.79 -22.57 9.00
CA SER A 335 1.87 -23.84 9.73
C SER A 335 0.51 -24.19 10.33
N ASN A 336 0.20 -25.49 10.41
CA ASN A 336 -1.03 -26.01 11.01
C ASN A 336 -2.30 -25.35 10.48
N ARG A 337 -2.37 -25.17 9.17
CA ARG A 337 -3.55 -24.61 8.51
C ARG A 337 -4.58 -25.72 8.30
N ARG A 338 -5.80 -25.45 8.74
CA ARG A 338 -6.94 -26.33 8.51
C ARG A 338 -7.49 -26.04 7.11
N ILE A 339 -7.27 -26.97 6.20
CA ILE A 339 -7.60 -26.84 4.77
C ILE A 339 -8.28 -28.14 4.32
N SER A 340 -9.23 -28.07 3.38
CA SER A 340 -9.78 -29.24 2.70
C SER A 340 -8.67 -30.07 2.09
N GLU A 341 -8.82 -31.40 2.07
CA GLU A 341 -7.79 -32.35 1.64
C GLU A 341 -7.08 -31.91 0.35
N ILE A 342 -5.75 -31.83 0.45
CA ILE A 342 -4.87 -31.35 -0.61
C ILE A 342 -4.23 -32.55 -1.29
N LYS A 343 -4.25 -32.53 -2.63
CA LYS A 343 -3.54 -33.47 -3.51
C LYS A 343 -2.56 -32.72 -4.40
N GLU A 344 -1.58 -33.46 -4.91
CA GLU A 344 -0.68 -32.96 -5.94
C GLU A 344 -1.47 -32.55 -7.19
N GLY A 345 -1.16 -31.37 -7.74
CA GLY A 345 -1.90 -30.76 -8.83
C GLY A 345 -3.09 -29.88 -8.41
N ASP A 346 -3.50 -29.90 -7.13
CA ASP A 346 -4.54 -28.98 -6.65
C ASP A 346 -4.07 -27.54 -6.69
N VAL A 347 -5.00 -26.61 -6.92
CA VAL A 347 -4.78 -25.16 -6.87
C VAL A 347 -5.14 -24.63 -5.46
N LEU A 348 -4.17 -23.99 -4.82
CA LEU A 348 -4.40 -23.25 -3.59
C LEU A 348 -4.55 -21.76 -3.90
N CYS A 349 -5.46 -21.11 -3.16
CA CYS A 349 -5.70 -19.68 -3.24
C CYS A 349 -5.31 -19.01 -1.92
N PHE A 350 -4.43 -18.01 -2.00
CA PHE A 350 -4.10 -17.10 -0.90
C PHE A 350 -4.93 -15.84 -1.04
N ASN A 351 -5.74 -15.56 -0.04
CA ASN A 351 -6.57 -14.36 0.01
C ASN A 351 -5.77 -13.11 0.41
N ASN A 352 -6.34 -11.93 0.18
CA ASN A 352 -5.76 -10.64 0.54
C ASN A 352 -4.37 -10.39 -0.05
N ALA A 353 -4.15 -10.86 -1.28
CA ALA A 353 -2.86 -10.77 -1.95
C ALA A 353 -2.73 -9.54 -2.89
N GLY A 354 -3.62 -8.55 -2.78
CA GLY A 354 -3.61 -7.37 -3.66
C GLY A 354 -2.62 -6.28 -3.27
N ALA A 355 -2.15 -6.25 -2.01
CA ALA A 355 -1.29 -5.19 -1.49
C ALA A 355 0.02 -5.73 -0.93
N TYR A 356 1.16 -5.14 -1.33
CA TYR A 356 2.50 -5.48 -0.84
C TYR A 356 2.86 -6.96 -1.05
N CYS A 357 2.32 -7.57 -2.10
CA CYS A 357 2.59 -8.96 -2.51
C CYS A 357 3.43 -8.94 -3.79
N PHE A 358 2.83 -8.79 -4.96
CA PHE A 358 3.60 -8.69 -6.20
C PHE A 358 4.60 -7.52 -6.19
N SER A 359 4.23 -6.37 -5.63
CA SER A 359 5.11 -5.20 -5.54
C SER A 359 6.40 -5.44 -4.74
N MET A 360 6.44 -6.47 -3.89
CA MET A 360 7.62 -6.91 -3.14
C MET A 360 8.24 -8.21 -3.69
N ALA A 361 7.76 -8.73 -4.82
CA ALA A 361 8.27 -9.95 -5.42
C ALA A 361 9.68 -9.76 -5.98
N SER A 362 10.49 -10.81 -5.93
CA SER A 362 11.87 -10.84 -6.38
C SER A 362 12.18 -12.10 -7.21
N ASN A 363 13.37 -12.12 -7.81
CA ASN A 363 13.88 -13.26 -8.58
C ASN A 363 14.81 -14.17 -7.77
N TYR A 364 14.66 -14.21 -6.43
CA TYR A 364 15.51 -15.07 -5.60
C TYR A 364 15.45 -16.54 -6.08
N ASN A 365 16.58 -17.26 -6.01
CA ASN A 365 16.82 -18.55 -6.67
C ASN A 365 16.60 -18.53 -8.20
N SER A 366 16.76 -17.36 -8.86
CA SER A 366 16.50 -17.14 -10.30
C SER A 366 15.10 -17.58 -10.74
N ARG A 367 14.11 -17.54 -9.84
CA ARG A 367 12.71 -17.83 -10.16
C ARG A 367 12.07 -16.64 -10.86
N TYR A 368 11.23 -16.91 -11.88
CA TYR A 368 10.51 -15.91 -12.63
C TYR A 368 9.38 -15.31 -11.81
N ARG A 369 9.21 -13.99 -11.83
CA ARG A 369 8.02 -13.37 -11.24
C ARG A 369 6.77 -13.78 -12.01
N PRO A 370 5.64 -14.03 -11.31
CA PRO A 370 4.42 -14.55 -11.91
C PRO A 370 3.70 -13.54 -12.81
N ALA A 371 2.75 -14.03 -13.58
CA ALA A 371 1.81 -13.19 -14.31
C ALA A 371 0.81 -12.51 -13.36
N GLU A 372 0.20 -11.41 -13.86
CA GLU A 372 -0.88 -10.69 -13.17
C GLU A 372 -2.08 -10.57 -14.12
N VAL A 373 -3.28 -10.87 -13.61
CA VAL A 373 -4.55 -10.79 -14.32
C VAL A 373 -5.51 -9.85 -13.59
N LEU A 374 -6.23 -9.02 -14.32
CA LEU A 374 -7.30 -8.16 -13.81
C LEU A 374 -8.65 -8.67 -14.32
N LEU A 375 -9.57 -8.94 -13.41
CA LEU A 375 -10.97 -9.15 -13.72
C LEU A 375 -11.67 -7.79 -13.76
N HIS A 376 -12.31 -7.48 -14.88
CA HIS A 376 -13.01 -6.21 -15.09
C HIS A 376 -14.24 -6.41 -15.99
N GLU A 377 -15.40 -6.02 -15.49
CA GLU A 377 -16.67 -6.10 -16.24
C GLU A 377 -16.93 -7.50 -16.84
N GLY A 378 -16.68 -8.54 -16.03
CA GLY A 378 -16.91 -9.93 -16.43
C GLY A 378 -15.84 -10.55 -17.34
N ASN A 379 -14.81 -9.81 -17.71
CA ASN A 379 -13.70 -10.29 -18.55
C ASN A 379 -12.41 -10.40 -17.74
N ASP A 380 -11.49 -11.25 -18.20
CA ASP A 380 -10.15 -11.41 -17.68
C ASP A 380 -9.12 -10.78 -18.63
N TYR A 381 -8.25 -9.94 -18.08
CA TYR A 381 -7.20 -9.24 -18.82
C TYR A 381 -5.83 -9.56 -18.25
N LEU A 382 -4.93 -10.06 -19.08
CA LEU A 382 -3.52 -10.21 -18.71
C LEU A 382 -2.91 -8.80 -18.62
N ILE A 383 -2.58 -8.38 -17.40
CA ILE A 383 -2.01 -7.03 -17.13
C ILE A 383 -0.50 -7.06 -16.86
N ARG A 384 0.08 -8.26 -16.71
CA ARG A 384 1.53 -8.52 -16.71
C ARG A 384 1.78 -9.95 -17.14
N LYS A 385 2.71 -10.13 -18.07
CA LYS A 385 3.21 -11.46 -18.46
C LYS A 385 4.11 -12.03 -17.36
N GLN A 386 4.13 -13.36 -17.23
CA GLN A 386 5.18 -14.02 -16.46
C GLN A 386 6.54 -13.69 -17.08
N GLU A 387 7.57 -13.55 -16.24
CA GLU A 387 8.95 -13.38 -16.72
C GLU A 387 9.46 -14.62 -17.44
N THR A 388 10.46 -14.40 -18.30
CA THR A 388 11.19 -15.41 -19.05
C THR A 388 12.67 -15.40 -18.66
N PHE A 389 13.43 -16.34 -19.20
CA PHE A 389 14.89 -16.37 -19.00
C PHE A 389 15.58 -15.09 -19.50
N ASP A 390 15.09 -14.52 -20.60
CA ASP A 390 15.63 -13.28 -21.17
C ASP A 390 15.45 -12.09 -20.21
N ASP A 391 14.35 -12.09 -19.41
CA ASP A 391 14.12 -11.04 -18.41
C ASP A 391 15.17 -11.11 -17.27
N LEU A 392 15.65 -12.31 -16.92
CA LEU A 392 16.75 -12.48 -15.96
C LEU A 392 18.08 -11.97 -16.48
N LEU A 393 18.32 -12.05 -17.79
CA LEU A 393 19.57 -11.64 -18.42
C LEU A 393 19.57 -10.18 -18.86
N LYS A 394 18.43 -9.55 -19.01
CA LYS A 394 18.20 -8.26 -19.68
C LYS A 394 19.20 -7.15 -19.28
N ASN A 395 19.62 -7.09 -18.03
CA ASN A 395 20.51 -6.06 -17.53
C ASN A 395 21.89 -6.62 -17.09
N GLN A 396 22.20 -7.88 -17.40
CA GLN A 396 23.50 -8.49 -17.10
C GLN A 396 24.50 -8.16 -18.20
N VAL A 397 25.73 -7.85 -17.79
CA VAL A 397 26.85 -7.68 -18.70
C VAL A 397 27.73 -8.91 -18.58
N ILE A 398 27.87 -9.64 -19.68
CA ILE A 398 28.67 -10.88 -19.74
C ILE A 398 30.12 -10.49 -20.02
N ILE A 399 31.04 -11.04 -19.23
CA ILE A 399 32.50 -10.90 -19.42
C ILE A 399 33.04 -12.29 -19.69
N ASP A 400 33.80 -12.45 -20.77
CA ASP A 400 34.54 -13.65 -21.07
C ASP A 400 35.87 -13.65 -20.30
N PHE A 401 36.13 -14.70 -19.54
CA PHE A 401 37.38 -14.91 -18.80
C PHE A 401 38.21 -15.96 -19.55
N ASP A 402 38.86 -15.57 -20.64
CA ASP A 402 39.81 -16.38 -21.44
C ASP A 402 41.15 -16.55 -20.72
#